data_e5aaee8aeeadf092133d561a91a6c2e7
#
_entry.id   e5aaee8aeeadf092133d561a91a6c2e7
#
_cell.length_a   1.000
_cell.length_b   1.000
_cell.length_c   1.000
_cell.angle_alpha   90.00
_cell.angle_beta   90.00
_cell.angle_gamma   90.00
#
_symmetry.space_group_name_H-M   'P 1'
#
loop_
_entity.id
_entity.type
_entity.pdbx_description
1 polymer ?
#
loop_
_entity_poly.entity_id
_entity_poly.type
_entity_poly.pdbx_seq_one_letter_code
_entity_poly.pdbx_strand_id
1 'polypeptide(L)'
;MHKRLLILARDFNTAQRWAKEQRLSPGQWVYVSAFYNIQGNAESEYVLLDNWLERPDANILAETLETSRCVESERFRRSDIL
;
A
#
# COMPACT_ATOMS: atom_id res chain seq x y z
N MET A 1 5.36 2.30 18.90
CA MET A 1 5.89 1.78 17.64
C MET A 1 5.06 2.32 16.48
N HIS A 2 5.73 2.93 15.52
CA HIS A 2 5.03 3.52 14.38
C HIS A 2 4.81 2.48 13.30
N LYS A 3 3.57 2.35 12.88
CA LYS A 3 3.25 1.49 11.75
C LYS A 3 3.40 2.29 10.47
N ARG A 4 4.06 1.69 9.50
CA ARG A 4 4.26 2.36 8.23
C ARG A 4 3.08 2.11 7.31
N LEU A 5 2.82 3.07 6.43
CA LEU A 5 1.77 2.93 5.43
C LEU A 5 2.25 2.00 4.31
N LEU A 6 1.45 0.99 4.00
CA LEU A 6 1.77 0.08 2.91
C LEU A 6 1.21 0.68 1.62
N ILE A 7 2.05 0.84 0.62
CA ILE A 7 1.63 1.40 -0.66
C ILE A 7 1.66 0.31 -1.73
N LEU A 8 0.50 0.03 -2.29
CA LEU A 8 0.37 -0.90 -3.40
C LEU A 8 0.23 -0.10 -4.69
N ALA A 9 1.24 -0.22 -5.54
CA ALA A 9 1.31 0.50 -6.80
C ALA A 9 1.89 -0.43 -7.86
N ARG A 10 1.77 -0.02 -9.12
CA ARG A 10 2.32 -0.79 -10.22
C ARG A 10 3.83 -1.02 -10.06
N ASP A 11 4.56 -0.01 -9.59
CA ASP A 11 6.00 -0.11 -9.41
C ASP A 11 6.45 0.83 -8.31
N PHE A 12 7.71 0.70 -7.92
CA PHE A 12 8.29 1.49 -6.85
C PHE A 12 8.30 2.98 -7.17
N ASN A 13 8.59 3.34 -8.41
CA ASN A 13 8.66 4.75 -8.79
C ASN A 13 7.33 5.45 -8.64
N THR A 14 6.24 4.75 -8.97
CA THR A 14 4.89 5.28 -8.79
C THR A 14 4.61 5.51 -7.31
N ALA A 15 4.95 4.52 -6.48
CA ALA A 15 4.73 4.63 -5.05
C ALA A 15 5.53 5.78 -4.45
N GLN A 16 6.80 5.90 -4.85
CA GLN A 16 7.68 6.95 -4.34
C GLN A 16 7.17 8.34 -4.72
N ARG A 17 6.73 8.50 -5.96
CA ARG A 17 6.20 9.78 -6.42
C ARG A 17 4.96 10.17 -5.62
N TRP A 18 4.05 9.22 -5.46
CA TRP A 18 2.83 9.47 -4.68
C TRP A 18 3.15 9.85 -3.24
N ALA A 19 4.11 9.13 -2.63
CA ALA A 19 4.50 9.40 -1.25
C ALA A 19 5.05 10.81 -1.10
N LYS A 20 5.84 11.27 -2.06
CA LYS A 20 6.37 12.63 -2.04
C LYS A 20 5.25 13.66 -2.17
N GLU A 21 4.27 13.37 -3.02
CA GLU A 21 3.11 14.27 -3.16
C GLU A 21 2.32 14.39 -1.86
N GLN A 22 2.29 13.30 -1.09
CA GLN A 22 1.61 13.30 0.21
C GLN A 22 2.51 13.78 1.35
N ARG A 23 3.74 14.19 1.02
CA ARG A 23 4.72 14.69 1.99
C ARG A 23 5.09 13.65 3.05
N LEU A 24 5.13 12.38 2.65
CA LEU A 24 5.52 11.31 3.54
C LEU A 24 7.05 11.17 3.55
N SER A 25 7.61 11.00 4.75
CA SER A 25 9.03 10.73 4.89
C SER A 25 9.33 9.28 4.52
N PRO A 26 10.56 8.98 4.06
CA PRO A 26 10.90 7.59 3.67
C PRO A 26 10.63 6.54 4.75
N GLY A 27 10.72 6.91 6.01
CA GLY A 27 10.46 5.98 7.11
C GLY A 27 8.99 5.77 7.43
N GLN A 28 8.08 6.50 6.78
CA GLN A 28 6.65 6.45 7.08
C GLN A 28 5.87 5.51 6.16
N TRP A 29 6.51 4.98 5.13
CA TRP A 29 5.80 4.15 4.16
C TRP A 29 6.69 3.03 3.66
N VAL A 30 6.05 2.00 3.11
CA VAL A 30 6.72 0.84 2.52
C VAL A 30 6.04 0.54 1.19
N TYR A 31 6.85 0.37 0.14
CA TYR A 31 6.32 -0.14 -1.12
C TYR A 31 6.11 -1.65 -0.99
N VAL A 32 4.92 -2.12 -1.32
CA VAL A 32 4.63 -3.55 -1.26
C VAL A 32 5.15 -4.19 -2.54
N SER A 33 6.35 -4.75 -2.45
CA SER A 33 6.97 -5.43 -3.58
C SER A 33 6.52 -6.88 -3.70
N ALA A 34 6.07 -7.48 -2.61
CA ALA A 34 5.57 -8.85 -2.60
C ALA A 34 4.63 -9.06 -1.42
N PHE A 35 3.92 -10.18 -1.42
CA PHE A 35 2.92 -10.46 -0.39
C PHE A 35 3.50 -10.49 1.03
N TYR A 36 4.76 -10.86 1.18
CA TYR A 36 5.36 -10.93 2.51
C TYR A 36 5.52 -9.55 3.16
N ASN A 37 5.51 -8.48 2.36
CA ASN A 37 5.51 -7.13 2.94
C ASN A 37 4.22 -6.89 3.72
N ILE A 38 3.11 -7.43 3.23
CA ILE A 38 1.82 -7.31 3.93
C ILE A 38 1.84 -8.13 5.21
N GLN A 39 2.32 -9.37 5.11
CA GLN A 39 2.39 -10.27 6.26
C GLN A 39 3.30 -9.74 7.36
N GLY A 40 4.41 -9.13 6.96
CA GLY A 40 5.37 -8.59 7.91
C GLY A 40 4.93 -7.29 8.57
N ASN A 41 3.84 -6.68 8.10
CA ASN A 41 3.32 -5.41 8.61
C ASN A 41 1.87 -5.55 9.03
N ALA A 42 1.56 -6.59 9.81
CA ALA A 42 0.20 -6.85 10.28
C ALA A 42 -0.39 -5.63 10.99
N GLU A 43 -1.67 -5.40 10.77
CA GLU A 43 -2.43 -4.30 11.37
C GLU A 43 -2.02 -2.92 10.89
N SER A 44 -1.20 -2.85 9.85
CA SER A 44 -0.85 -1.56 9.23
C SER A 44 -1.98 -1.10 8.31
N GLU A 45 -1.96 0.19 7.99
CA GLU A 45 -2.86 0.71 6.97
C GLU A 45 -2.21 0.54 5.60
N TYR A 46 -3.04 0.43 4.57
CA TYR A 46 -2.55 0.33 3.21
C TYR A 46 -3.34 1.27 2.29
N VAL A 47 -2.74 1.57 1.16
CA VAL A 47 -3.40 2.39 0.13
C VAL A 47 -3.20 1.70 -1.22
N LEU A 48 -4.25 1.71 -2.02
CA LEU A 48 -4.22 1.13 -3.37
C LEU A 48 -4.16 2.28 -4.38
N LEU A 49 -3.03 2.42 -5.03
CA LEU A 49 -2.89 3.45 -6.06
C LEU A 49 -3.45 2.95 -7.39
N ASP A 50 -3.76 3.87 -8.27
CA ASP A 50 -4.22 3.52 -9.60
C ASP A 50 -3.18 2.61 -10.26
N ASN A 51 -3.63 1.67 -11.03
CA ASN A 51 -2.79 0.74 -11.78
C ASN A 51 -2.11 -0.34 -10.95
N TRP A 52 -2.40 -0.45 -9.64
CA TRP A 52 -1.83 -1.54 -8.86
C TRP A 52 -2.29 -2.91 -9.39
N LEU A 53 -3.49 -2.95 -9.99
CA LEU A 53 -4.05 -4.18 -10.57
C LEU A 53 -3.31 -4.63 -11.82
N GLU A 54 -2.47 -3.78 -12.40
CA GLU A 54 -1.66 -4.17 -13.55
C GLU A 54 -0.50 -5.09 -13.17
N ARG A 55 -0.25 -5.24 -11.89
CA ARG A 55 0.83 -6.11 -11.43
C ARG A 55 0.50 -7.57 -11.68
N PRO A 56 1.50 -8.38 -12.08
CA PRO A 56 1.27 -9.82 -12.26
C PRO A 56 0.85 -10.53 -10.98
N ASP A 57 1.24 -9.99 -9.82
CA ASP A 57 0.93 -10.60 -8.53
C ASP A 57 -0.27 -9.96 -7.83
N ALA A 58 -1.08 -9.17 -8.55
CA ALA A 58 -2.21 -8.47 -7.95
C ALA A 58 -3.18 -9.40 -7.22
N ASN A 59 -3.47 -10.57 -7.79
CA ASN A 59 -4.38 -11.53 -7.16
C ASN A 59 -3.84 -12.04 -5.83
N ILE A 60 -2.54 -12.33 -5.79
CA ILE A 60 -1.92 -12.82 -4.56
C ILE A 60 -1.94 -11.72 -3.49
N LEU A 61 -1.67 -10.48 -3.90
CA LEU A 61 -1.70 -9.35 -2.97
C LEU A 61 -3.10 -9.12 -2.43
N ALA A 62 -4.11 -9.21 -3.30
CA ALA A 62 -5.50 -9.03 -2.87
C ALA A 62 -5.90 -10.08 -1.83
N GLU A 63 -5.56 -11.35 -2.09
CA GLU A 63 -5.86 -12.43 -1.15
C GLU A 63 -5.14 -12.21 0.18
N THR A 64 -3.89 -11.78 0.12
CA THR A 64 -3.11 -11.55 1.33
C THR A 64 -3.74 -10.43 2.16
N LEU A 65 -4.20 -9.36 1.50
CA LEU A 65 -4.86 -8.27 2.19
C LEU A 65 -6.16 -8.74 2.86
N GLU A 66 -6.94 -9.59 2.18
CA GLU A 66 -8.19 -10.09 2.73
C GLU A 66 -7.99 -10.94 3.98
N THR A 67 -6.88 -11.69 4.03
CA THR A 67 -6.61 -12.56 5.16
C THR A 67 -5.76 -11.90 6.22
N SER A 68 -5.26 -10.70 5.96
CA SER A 68 -4.44 -9.96 6.90
C SER A 68 -5.31 -9.12 7.83
N ARG A 69 -4.67 -8.50 8.82
CA ARG A 69 -5.33 -7.54 9.69
C ARG A 69 -5.10 -6.11 9.24
N CYS A 70 -4.53 -5.94 8.06
CA CYS A 70 -4.32 -4.61 7.50
C CYS A 70 -5.65 -4.01 7.08
N VAL A 71 -5.77 -2.71 7.23
CA VAL A 71 -6.99 -2.00 6.86
C VAL A 71 -6.67 -0.90 5.86
N GLU A 72 -7.61 -0.63 4.98
CA GLU A 72 -7.43 0.45 4.02
C GLU A 72 -7.41 1.78 4.75
N SER A 73 -6.43 2.63 4.41
CA SER A 73 -6.30 3.93 5.04
C SER A 73 -7.49 4.82 4.69
N GLU A 74 -8.18 5.33 5.70
CA GLU A 74 -9.26 6.26 5.47
C GLU A 74 -8.76 7.61 5.00
N ARG A 75 -7.53 7.95 5.38
CA ARG A 75 -6.94 9.23 5.01
C ARG A 75 -6.65 9.30 3.52
N PHE A 76 -6.34 8.17 2.89
CA PHE A 76 -5.91 8.12 1.49
C PHE A 76 -6.81 7.22 0.64
N ARG A 77 -8.07 7.07 0.99
CA ARG A 77 -8.97 6.19 0.25
C ARG A 77 -9.23 6.74 -1.14
N ARG A 78 -9.18 5.85 -2.12
CA ARG A 78 -9.45 6.24 -3.51
C ARG A 78 -10.87 6.73 -3.69
N SER A 79 -11.82 6.14 -3.00
CA SER A 79 -13.22 6.50 -3.12
C SER A 79 -13.49 7.94 -2.68
N ASP A 80 -12.61 8.50 -1.88
CA ASP A 80 -12.78 9.87 -1.39
C ASP A 80 -12.41 10.90 -2.46
N ILE A 81 -11.84 10.46 -3.57
CA ILE A 81 -11.44 11.35 -4.65
C ILE A 81 -12.62 11.69 -5.56
N LEU A 82 -13.67 10.93 -5.49
CA LEU A 82 -14.86 11.12 -6.37
C LEU A 82 -15.79 12.22 -5.86
#